data_891eb4382f8bcccc2d13231273c98551
#
_entry.id   891eb4382f8bcccc2d13231273c98551
#
_cell.length_a   1.000
_cell.length_b   1.000
_cell.length_c   1.000
_cell.angle_alpha   90.00
_cell.angle_beta   90.00
_cell.angle_gamma   90.00
#
_symmetry.space_group_name_H-M   'P 1'
#
loop_
_entity.id
_entity.type
_entity.pdbx_description
1 polymer ?
#
loop_
_entity_poly.entity_id
_entity_poly.type
_entity_poly.pdbx_seq_one_letter_code
_entity_poly.pdbx_strand_id
1 'polypeptide(L)'
;VHEVVIACGADVIARHARSWEKEDYIFDPLHYLALIEQKTNALDQAAPLADWELPEAFLILRRLMEARMGKKGKREFVQVLRLLETFRITDVEAGIQSALERGTIGFDAVKHLVLCRIERRPPRLDMTVYPYLPKTHVAVTSPGDYMALLSGGRS
;
A
#
# COMPACT_ATOMS: atom_id res chain seq x y z
N VAL A 1 16.47 -7.72 31.98
CA VAL A 1 16.48 -7.94 30.52
C VAL A 1 15.03 -8.07 30.09
N HIS A 2 14.51 -7.08 29.37
CA HIS A 2 13.08 -6.98 29.01
C HIS A 2 12.81 -7.36 27.53
N GLU A 3 13.86 -7.68 26.80
CA GLU A 3 13.78 -8.03 25.36
C GLU A 3 14.51 -9.34 25.07
N VAL A 4 14.02 -10.05 24.07
CA VAL A 4 14.69 -11.14 23.38
C VAL A 4 15.15 -10.60 22.02
N VAL A 5 16.46 -10.66 21.77
CA VAL A 5 17.07 -10.22 20.53
C VAL A 5 17.46 -11.45 19.71
N ILE A 6 16.96 -11.54 18.50
CA ILE A 6 17.31 -12.58 17.54
C ILE A 6 18.31 -12.00 16.56
N ALA A 7 19.49 -12.58 16.45
CA ALA A 7 20.55 -12.11 15.56
C ALA A 7 21.14 -13.26 14.75
N CYS A 8 21.65 -12.92 13.55
CA CYS A 8 22.44 -13.81 12.71
C CYS A 8 23.81 -13.15 12.51
N GLY A 9 24.83 -13.67 13.20
CA GLY A 9 26.14 -13.02 13.26
C GLY A 9 26.05 -11.65 13.96
N ALA A 10 26.47 -10.59 13.27
CA ALA A 10 26.40 -9.21 13.76
C ALA A 10 25.05 -8.52 13.49
N ASP A 11 24.19 -9.09 12.64
CA ASP A 11 22.94 -8.49 12.22
C ASP A 11 21.79 -8.89 13.14
N VAL A 12 21.10 -7.90 13.69
CA VAL A 12 19.88 -8.11 14.48
C VAL A 12 18.71 -8.28 13.53
N ILE A 13 18.08 -9.47 13.55
CA ILE A 13 16.95 -9.81 12.69
C ILE A 13 15.64 -9.35 13.31
N ALA A 14 15.46 -9.56 14.63
CA ALA A 14 14.23 -9.20 15.31
C ALA A 14 14.48 -8.88 16.80
N ARG A 15 13.58 -8.09 17.37
CA ARG A 15 13.51 -7.79 18.80
C ARG A 15 12.06 -8.00 19.25
N HIS A 16 11.89 -8.80 20.28
CA HIS A 16 10.58 -9.08 20.87
C HIS A 16 10.60 -8.73 22.36
N ALA A 17 9.46 -8.27 22.86
CA ALA A 17 9.28 -8.16 24.30
C ALA A 17 9.45 -9.54 24.95
N ARG A 18 10.04 -9.60 26.13
CA ARG A 18 10.17 -10.87 26.87
C ARG A 18 8.93 -11.10 27.73
N SER A 19 8.26 -12.22 27.52
CA SER A 19 7.29 -12.73 28.48
C SER A 19 7.95 -13.64 29.52
N TRP A 20 7.42 -13.62 30.73
CA TRP A 20 7.81 -14.48 31.85
C TRP A 20 6.75 -15.53 32.17
N GLU A 21 5.63 -15.46 31.46
CA GLU A 21 4.52 -16.41 31.61
C GLU A 21 4.82 -17.69 30.82
N LYS A 22 4.35 -18.82 31.32
CA LYS A 22 4.47 -20.09 30.62
C LYS A 22 3.45 -20.12 29.48
N GLU A 23 3.89 -20.65 28.32
CA GLU A 23 3.03 -20.83 27.14
C GLU A 23 2.51 -19.51 26.54
N ASP A 24 3.18 -18.39 26.85
CA ASP A 24 2.89 -17.11 26.23
C ASP A 24 3.63 -16.98 24.89
N TYR A 25 2.91 -16.53 23.88
CA TYR A 25 3.43 -16.33 22.52
C TYR A 25 3.40 -14.86 22.15
N ILE A 26 4.57 -14.27 21.96
CA ILE A 26 4.69 -12.89 21.50
C ILE A 26 4.91 -12.92 19.99
N PHE A 27 3.88 -12.52 19.25
CA PHE A 27 3.92 -12.45 17.80
C PHE A 27 4.17 -11.02 17.32
N ASP A 28 4.96 -10.89 16.26
CA ASP A 28 4.97 -9.71 15.41
C ASP A 28 4.20 -10.06 14.13
N PRO A 29 3.00 -9.48 13.92
CA PRO A 29 2.17 -9.78 12.76
C PRO A 29 2.89 -9.62 11.42
N LEU A 30 3.80 -8.63 11.32
CA LEU A 30 4.51 -8.33 10.07
C LEU A 30 5.35 -9.51 9.58
N HIS A 31 5.97 -10.27 10.49
CA HIS A 31 6.80 -11.42 10.15
C HIS A 31 6.03 -12.57 9.46
N TYR A 32 4.72 -12.61 9.63
CA TYR A 32 3.88 -13.69 9.10
C TYR A 32 3.17 -13.33 7.79
N LEU A 33 3.14 -12.04 7.40
CA LEU A 33 2.37 -11.57 6.25
C LEU A 33 2.79 -12.22 4.94
N ALA A 34 4.10 -12.41 4.72
CA ALA A 34 4.61 -13.07 3.52
C ALA A 34 4.11 -14.52 3.39
N LEU A 35 4.02 -15.26 4.52
CA LEU A 35 3.49 -16.61 4.55
C LEU A 35 1.97 -16.62 4.34
N ILE A 36 1.26 -15.68 4.96
CA ILE A 36 -0.20 -15.55 4.83
C ILE A 36 -0.59 -15.17 3.40
N GLU A 37 0.21 -14.36 2.71
CA GLU A 37 -0.02 -14.04 1.30
C GLU A 37 0.00 -15.29 0.41
N GLN A 38 0.87 -16.26 0.72
CA GLN A 38 0.91 -17.55 0.01
C GLN A 38 -0.27 -18.45 0.40
N LYS A 39 -0.70 -18.39 1.66
CA LYS A 39 -1.77 -19.20 2.24
C LYS A 39 -2.93 -18.31 2.71
N THR A 40 -3.60 -17.64 1.80
CA THR A 40 -4.64 -16.63 2.09
C THR A 40 -5.81 -17.14 2.93
N ASN A 41 -6.07 -18.45 2.95
CA ASN A 41 -7.07 -19.06 3.83
C ASN A 41 -6.68 -18.97 5.32
N ALA A 42 -5.39 -18.80 5.62
CA ALA A 42 -4.91 -18.63 7.00
C ALA A 42 -5.19 -17.24 7.57
N LEU A 43 -5.57 -16.26 6.74
CA LEU A 43 -5.82 -14.88 7.18
C LEU A 43 -6.84 -14.79 8.33
N ASP A 44 -7.88 -15.63 8.29
CA ASP A 44 -8.97 -15.60 9.27
C ASP A 44 -8.65 -16.35 10.56
N GLN A 45 -7.60 -17.18 10.57
CA GLN A 45 -7.28 -18.10 11.66
C GLN A 45 -5.84 -17.93 12.18
N ALA A 46 -5.10 -16.95 11.64
CA ALA A 46 -3.73 -16.73 12.04
C ALA A 46 -3.66 -16.10 13.43
N ALA A 47 -3.22 -16.86 14.43
CA ALA A 47 -3.02 -16.37 15.80
C ALA A 47 -2.19 -15.07 15.84
N PRO A 48 -1.13 -14.87 15.02
CA PRO A 48 -0.38 -13.62 15.02
C PRO A 48 -1.18 -12.38 14.61
N LEU A 49 -2.33 -12.54 13.97
CA LEU A 49 -3.18 -11.43 13.52
C LEU A 49 -4.40 -11.22 14.42
N ALA A 50 -4.68 -12.14 15.34
CA ALA A 50 -5.91 -12.12 16.14
C ALA A 50 -6.01 -10.88 17.04
N ASP A 51 -4.88 -10.49 17.64
CA ASP A 51 -4.80 -9.37 18.58
C ASP A 51 -4.20 -8.12 17.93
N TRP A 52 -4.09 -8.09 16.58
CA TRP A 52 -3.55 -6.95 15.89
C TRP A 52 -4.60 -5.84 15.73
N GLU A 53 -4.48 -4.82 16.55
CA GLU A 53 -5.33 -3.64 16.51
C GLU A 53 -5.03 -2.80 15.26
N LEU A 54 -5.87 -2.96 14.24
CA LEU A 54 -5.80 -2.17 13.01
C LEU A 54 -6.86 -1.07 13.04
N PRO A 55 -6.56 0.13 12.48
CA PRO A 55 -7.55 1.18 12.29
C PRO A 55 -8.78 0.71 11.52
N GLU A 56 -9.94 1.31 11.79
CA GLU A 56 -11.22 0.91 11.18
C GLU A 56 -11.19 0.90 9.65
N ALA A 57 -10.45 1.81 9.03
CA ALA A 57 -10.29 1.89 7.58
C ALA A 57 -9.81 0.57 6.96
N PHE A 58 -8.90 -0.14 7.64
CA PHE A 58 -8.42 -1.46 7.20
C PHE A 58 -9.53 -2.51 7.20
N LEU A 59 -10.37 -2.51 8.24
CA LEU A 59 -11.48 -3.45 8.37
C LEU A 59 -12.55 -3.20 7.30
N ILE A 60 -12.85 -1.94 7.02
CA ILE A 60 -13.77 -1.55 5.94
C ILE A 60 -13.24 -1.99 4.59
N LEU A 61 -11.95 -1.68 4.31
CA LEU A 61 -11.29 -2.08 3.06
C LEU A 61 -11.32 -3.60 2.88
N ARG A 62 -10.97 -4.37 3.92
CA ARG A 62 -11.00 -5.83 3.91
C ARG A 62 -12.38 -6.35 3.49
N ARG A 63 -13.44 -5.89 4.16
CA ARG A 63 -14.82 -6.31 3.87
C ARG A 63 -15.21 -6.02 2.42
N LEU A 64 -14.85 -4.86 1.93
CA LEU A 64 -15.14 -4.46 0.53
C LEU A 64 -14.36 -5.30 -0.49
N MET A 65 -13.06 -5.55 -0.23
CA MET A 65 -12.24 -6.41 -1.09
C MET A 65 -12.76 -7.84 -1.12
N GLU A 66 -13.10 -8.41 0.05
CA GLU A 66 -13.65 -9.76 0.14
C GLU A 66 -15.02 -9.86 -0.56
N ALA A 67 -15.89 -8.87 -0.38
CA ALA A 67 -17.21 -8.85 -1.01
C ALA A 67 -17.15 -8.72 -2.53
N ARG A 68 -16.22 -7.94 -3.07
CA ARG A 68 -16.13 -7.69 -4.53
C ARG A 68 -15.26 -8.70 -5.27
N MET A 69 -14.20 -9.22 -4.63
CA MET A 69 -13.17 -10.01 -5.29
C MET A 69 -12.97 -11.42 -4.68
N GLY A 70 -13.67 -11.75 -3.60
CA GLY A 70 -13.57 -13.05 -2.93
C GLY A 70 -12.14 -13.40 -2.50
N LYS A 71 -11.63 -14.57 -2.94
CA LYS A 71 -10.27 -15.02 -2.60
C LYS A 71 -9.17 -14.07 -3.07
N LYS A 72 -9.35 -13.44 -4.22
CA LYS A 72 -8.41 -12.44 -4.73
C LYS A 72 -8.37 -11.23 -3.79
N GLY A 73 -9.53 -10.79 -3.29
CA GLY A 73 -9.62 -9.69 -2.33
C GLY A 73 -8.87 -9.95 -1.03
N LYS A 74 -8.94 -11.19 -0.50
CA LYS A 74 -8.14 -11.58 0.67
C LYS A 74 -6.64 -11.45 0.41
N ARG A 75 -6.18 -11.89 -0.76
CA ARG A 75 -4.76 -11.78 -1.13
C ARG A 75 -4.33 -10.32 -1.28
N GLU A 76 -5.11 -9.52 -1.98
CA GLU A 76 -4.82 -8.09 -2.14
C GLU A 76 -4.84 -7.35 -0.79
N PHE A 77 -5.74 -7.71 0.12
CA PHE A 77 -5.74 -7.17 1.47
C PHE A 77 -4.45 -7.49 2.24
N VAL A 78 -3.95 -8.73 2.15
CA VAL A 78 -2.66 -9.09 2.75
C VAL A 78 -1.53 -8.26 2.13
N GLN A 79 -1.56 -7.99 0.83
CA GLN A 79 -0.59 -7.11 0.18
C GLN A 79 -0.68 -5.67 0.71
N VAL A 80 -1.89 -5.17 1.01
CA VAL A 80 -2.05 -3.87 1.69
C VAL A 80 -1.43 -3.90 3.09
N LEU A 81 -1.65 -4.96 3.87
CA LEU A 81 -1.01 -5.11 5.17
C LEU A 81 0.52 -5.12 5.06
N ARG A 82 1.08 -5.72 4.00
CA ARG A 82 2.52 -5.74 3.75
C ARG A 82 3.11 -4.35 3.45
N LEU A 83 2.30 -3.37 3.11
CA LEU A 83 2.79 -1.98 3.05
C LEU A 83 3.30 -1.49 4.41
N LEU A 84 2.79 -2.05 5.51
CA LEU A 84 3.25 -1.74 6.87
C LEU A 84 4.68 -2.24 7.17
N GLU A 85 5.23 -3.15 6.35
CA GLU A 85 6.63 -3.54 6.41
C GLU A 85 7.57 -2.36 6.06
N THR A 86 7.08 -1.38 5.29
CA THR A 86 7.87 -0.26 4.76
C THR A 86 7.35 1.11 5.20
N PHE A 87 6.04 1.26 5.33
CA PHE A 87 5.37 2.54 5.58
C PHE A 87 4.72 2.59 6.96
N ARG A 88 4.58 3.79 7.51
CA ARG A 88 3.90 3.97 8.79
C ARG A 88 2.41 3.68 8.65
N ILE A 89 1.81 3.13 9.71
CA ILE A 89 0.38 2.80 9.75
C ILE A 89 -0.51 4.01 9.41
N THR A 90 -0.14 5.20 9.86
CA THR A 90 -0.86 6.46 9.58
C THR A 90 -0.85 6.84 8.10
N ASP A 91 0.24 6.57 7.38
CA ASP A 91 0.35 6.87 5.95
C ASP A 91 -0.44 5.85 5.12
N VAL A 92 -0.39 4.58 5.50
CA VAL A 92 -1.17 3.52 4.86
C VAL A 92 -2.65 3.73 5.11
N GLU A 93 -3.06 4.06 6.34
CA GLU A 93 -4.44 4.37 6.69
C GLU A 93 -4.99 5.53 5.85
N ALA A 94 -4.25 6.63 5.74
CA ALA A 94 -4.68 7.78 4.93
C ALA A 94 -4.77 7.43 3.44
N GLY A 95 -3.89 6.54 2.93
CA GLY A 95 -3.98 5.99 1.59
C GLY A 95 -5.25 5.17 1.39
N ILE A 96 -5.60 4.32 2.37
CA ILE A 96 -6.83 3.53 2.38
C ILE A 96 -8.06 4.43 2.40
N GLN A 97 -8.11 5.44 3.28
CA GLN A 97 -9.23 6.39 3.34
C GLN A 97 -9.44 7.08 1.99
N SER A 98 -8.37 7.58 1.38
CA SER A 98 -8.43 8.18 0.04
C SER A 98 -8.89 7.20 -1.05
N ALA A 99 -8.54 5.92 -0.93
CA ALA A 99 -8.99 4.87 -1.84
C ALA A 99 -10.49 4.59 -1.68
N LEU A 100 -10.96 4.50 -0.43
CA LEU A 100 -12.37 4.31 -0.09
C LEU A 100 -13.24 5.46 -0.59
N GLU A 101 -12.84 6.72 -0.37
CA GLU A 101 -13.54 7.92 -0.86
C GLU A 101 -13.70 7.92 -2.38
N ARG A 102 -12.70 7.41 -3.11
CA ARG A 102 -12.70 7.32 -4.57
C ARG A 102 -13.36 6.05 -5.11
N GLY A 103 -13.74 5.12 -4.23
CA GLY A 103 -14.29 3.82 -4.63
C GLY A 103 -13.28 2.87 -5.28
N THR A 104 -11.98 3.15 -5.18
CA THR A 104 -10.87 2.36 -5.76
C THR A 104 -10.24 1.49 -4.69
N ILE A 105 -10.67 0.25 -4.56
CA ILE A 105 -10.30 -0.63 -3.44
C ILE A 105 -9.17 -1.63 -3.74
N GLY A 106 -8.60 -1.64 -4.96
CA GLY A 106 -7.51 -2.55 -5.33
C GLY A 106 -6.18 -2.21 -4.64
N PHE A 107 -5.33 -3.22 -4.42
CA PHE A 107 -4.00 -3.05 -3.84
C PHE A 107 -3.17 -1.98 -4.55
N ASP A 108 -3.13 -2.01 -5.90
CA ASP A 108 -2.33 -1.07 -6.68
C ASP A 108 -2.80 0.38 -6.48
N ALA A 109 -4.12 0.59 -6.36
CA ALA A 109 -4.68 1.92 -6.10
C ALA A 109 -4.28 2.43 -4.70
N VAL A 110 -4.41 1.58 -3.67
CA VAL A 110 -4.02 1.92 -2.30
C VAL A 110 -2.52 2.23 -2.25
N LYS A 111 -1.67 1.36 -2.81
CA LYS A 111 -0.22 1.56 -2.86
C LYS A 111 0.14 2.88 -3.55
N HIS A 112 -0.47 3.17 -4.70
CA HIS A 112 -0.26 4.42 -5.42
C HIS A 112 -0.61 5.65 -4.57
N LEU A 113 -1.75 5.62 -3.86
CA LEU A 113 -2.18 6.72 -3.00
C LEU A 113 -1.26 6.92 -1.79
N VAL A 114 -0.75 5.83 -1.20
CA VAL A 114 0.26 5.88 -0.14
C VAL A 114 1.54 6.54 -0.67
N LEU A 115 2.03 6.10 -1.83
CA LEU A 115 3.23 6.68 -2.44
C LEU A 115 3.04 8.16 -2.80
N CYS A 116 1.93 8.55 -3.41
CA CYS A 116 1.62 9.95 -3.74
C CYS A 116 1.59 10.85 -2.50
N ARG A 117 1.25 10.30 -1.34
CA ARG A 117 1.24 11.04 -0.07
C ARG A 117 2.64 11.26 0.48
N ILE A 118 3.50 10.23 0.39
CA ILE A 118 4.86 10.22 0.95
C ILE A 118 5.83 10.93 0.02
N GLU A 119 5.72 10.66 -1.28
CA GLU A 119 6.48 11.36 -2.29
C GLU A 119 5.97 12.79 -2.39
N ARG A 120 6.60 13.67 -1.63
CA ARG A 120 6.42 15.10 -1.88
C ARG A 120 6.79 15.33 -3.33
N ARG A 121 5.82 15.69 -4.19
CA ARG A 121 6.12 16.13 -5.56
C ARG A 121 7.23 17.16 -5.44
N PRO A 122 8.36 16.98 -6.15
CA PRO A 122 9.38 18.01 -6.17
C PRO A 122 8.68 19.33 -6.54
N PRO A 123 9.03 20.44 -5.89
CA PRO A 123 8.44 21.72 -6.23
C PRO A 123 8.55 21.88 -7.75
N ARG A 124 7.45 22.28 -8.39
CA ARG A 124 7.47 22.54 -9.84
C ARG A 124 8.64 23.44 -10.12
N LEU A 125 9.50 23.00 -11.05
CA LEU A 125 10.67 23.79 -11.45
C LEU A 125 10.16 25.17 -11.84
N ASP A 126 10.62 26.20 -11.13
CA ASP A 126 10.29 27.56 -11.48
C ASP A 126 11.09 27.95 -12.74
N MET A 127 10.40 27.92 -13.88
CA MET A 127 11.01 28.20 -15.18
C MET A 127 11.48 29.64 -15.30
N THR A 128 11.05 30.55 -14.42
CA THR A 128 11.48 31.94 -14.43
C THR A 128 12.93 32.10 -14.01
N VAL A 129 13.46 31.15 -13.25
CA VAL A 129 14.88 31.10 -12.83
C VAL A 129 15.80 30.74 -13.99
N TYR A 130 15.26 30.20 -15.09
CA TYR A 130 16.00 29.73 -16.25
C TYR A 130 15.64 30.54 -17.53
N PRO A 131 16.04 31.81 -17.62
CA PRO A 131 15.66 32.69 -18.75
C PRO A 131 16.18 32.23 -20.12
N TYR A 132 17.16 31.31 -20.15
CA TYR A 132 17.76 30.77 -21.37
C TYR A 132 17.01 29.56 -21.95
N LEU A 133 16.05 28.98 -21.21
CA LEU A 133 15.28 27.86 -21.74
C LEU A 133 14.25 28.41 -22.75
N PRO A 134 14.18 27.82 -23.96
CA PRO A 134 13.18 28.24 -24.94
C PRO A 134 11.78 27.93 -24.35
N LYS A 135 10.89 28.91 -24.45
CA LYS A 135 9.46 28.71 -24.08
C LYS A 135 8.82 27.84 -25.16
N THR A 136 8.91 26.53 -24.98
CA THR A 136 8.24 25.57 -25.86
C THR A 136 6.76 25.54 -25.50
N HIS A 137 5.94 25.98 -26.46
CA HIS A 137 4.50 25.84 -26.36
C HIS A 137 4.12 24.48 -26.97
N VAL A 138 3.81 23.50 -26.12
CA VAL A 138 3.24 22.25 -26.60
C VAL A 138 1.75 22.49 -26.81
N ALA A 139 1.30 22.43 -28.06
CA ALA A 139 -0.11 22.51 -28.37
C ALA A 139 -0.82 21.33 -27.69
N VAL A 140 -1.84 21.64 -26.88
CA VAL A 140 -2.67 20.61 -26.26
C VAL A 140 -3.56 20.06 -27.37
N THR A 141 -3.32 18.82 -27.79
CA THR A 141 -4.18 18.11 -28.72
C THR A 141 -5.56 17.91 -28.11
N SER A 142 -6.60 18.29 -28.82
CA SER A 142 -7.98 18.06 -28.40
C SER A 142 -8.46 16.68 -28.89
N PRO A 143 -9.44 16.04 -28.23
CA PRO A 143 -10.05 14.81 -28.75
C PRO A 143 -10.59 14.97 -30.19
N GLY A 144 -10.97 16.17 -30.59
CA GLY A 144 -11.42 16.49 -31.96
C GLY A 144 -10.33 16.28 -33.02
N ASP A 145 -9.06 16.51 -32.67
CA ASP A 145 -7.94 16.33 -33.60
C ASP A 145 -7.75 14.85 -33.97
N TYR A 146 -8.11 13.92 -33.06
CA TYR A 146 -8.09 12.49 -33.32
C TYR A 146 -9.30 11.99 -34.10
N MET A 147 -10.45 12.68 -34.01
CA MET A 147 -11.64 12.32 -34.78
C MET A 147 -11.44 12.51 -36.28
N ALA A 148 -10.61 13.48 -36.68
CA ALA A 148 -10.25 13.69 -38.07
C ALA A 148 -9.46 12.51 -38.68
N LEU A 149 -8.67 11.78 -37.88
CA LEU A 149 -7.93 10.60 -38.31
C LEU A 149 -8.86 9.37 -38.54
N LEU A 150 -9.98 9.31 -37.84
CA LEU A 150 -10.97 8.23 -38.01
C LEU A 150 -11.85 8.43 -39.24
N SER A 151 -12.03 9.66 -39.70
CA SER A 151 -12.84 9.99 -40.89
C SER A 151 -12.05 9.92 -42.21
N GLY A 152 -10.70 9.93 -42.16
CA GLY A 152 -9.81 9.92 -43.34
C GLY A 152 -9.52 8.54 -43.93
N GLY A 153 -10.10 7.46 -43.41
CA GLY A 153 -9.78 6.05 -43.80
C GLY A 153 -10.73 5.43 -44.82
N ARG A 154 -11.34 6.19 -45.73
CA ARG A 154 -12.10 5.63 -46.88
C ARG A 154 -11.66 6.33 -48.16
N SER A 155 -10.68 5.79 -48.80
CA SER A 155 -10.44 5.90 -50.25
C SER A 155 -9.90 4.58 -50.75
#